data_e4f3cdfef9ef266e2084259c1b472bbd
#
_entry.id   e4f3cdfef9ef266e2084259c1b472bbd
#
_cell.length_a   1.000
_cell.length_b   1.000
_cell.length_c   1.000
_cell.angle_alpha   90.00
_cell.angle_beta   90.00
_cell.angle_gamma   90.00
#
_symmetry.space_group_name_H-M   'P 1'
#
loop_
_entity.id
_entity.type
_entity.pdbx_description
1 polymer ?
#
loop_
_entity_poly.entity_id
_entity_poly.type
_entity_poly.pdbx_seq_one_letter_code
_entity_poly.pdbx_strand_id
1 'polypeptide(L)'
;MANIKSQIKRNKQNEKARVRNKAVKSELKTSVRKFREAAEAGNAEAAEAAMRAASIKLDKAASKGVIHKNQAANRKSAIAKRAEQLKQA
;
A
#
# COMPACT_ATOMS: atom_id res chain seq x y z
N MET A 1 10.10 18.55 34.56
CA MET A 1 9.55 19.68 33.81
C MET A 1 10.10 19.79 32.40
N ALA A 2 11.25 19.21 32.10
CA ALA A 2 11.75 19.07 30.72
C ALA A 2 10.82 18.22 29.84
N ASN A 3 9.97 17.43 30.47
CA ASN A 3 9.12 16.44 29.79
C ASN A 3 7.97 17.05 28.97
N ILE A 4 7.51 18.27 29.34
CA ILE A 4 6.37 18.90 28.65
C ILE A 4 6.74 19.30 27.21
N LYS A 5 7.90 19.95 27.04
CA LYS A 5 8.38 20.36 25.72
C LYS A 5 8.69 19.14 24.84
N SER A 6 9.25 18.09 25.43
CA SER A 6 9.52 16.84 24.72
C SER A 6 8.23 16.16 24.29
N GLN A 7 7.20 16.15 25.11
CA GLN A 7 5.90 15.57 24.79
C GLN A 7 5.21 16.34 23.67
N ILE A 8 5.25 17.68 23.70
CA ILE A 8 4.67 18.50 22.64
C ILE A 8 5.36 18.20 21.31
N LYS A 9 6.68 18.11 21.30
CA LYS A 9 7.45 17.77 20.12
C LYS A 9 7.10 16.38 19.58
N ARG A 10 7.01 15.39 20.48
CA ARG A 10 6.61 14.03 20.10
C ARG A 10 5.20 13.98 19.52
N ASN A 11 4.27 14.70 20.15
CA ASN A 11 2.89 14.75 19.67
C ASN A 11 2.80 15.35 18.27
N LYS A 12 3.56 16.41 17.99
CA LYS A 12 3.61 17.00 16.64
C LYS A 12 4.22 16.04 15.62
N GLN A 13 5.28 15.34 16.00
CA GLN A 13 5.92 14.35 15.12
C GLN A 13 5.00 13.18 14.85
N ASN A 14 4.32 12.68 15.90
CA ASN A 14 3.38 11.58 15.77
C ASN A 14 2.17 11.96 14.89
N GLU A 15 1.70 13.19 15.01
CA GLU A 15 0.59 13.67 14.20
C GLU A 15 0.99 13.78 12.72
N LYS A 16 2.16 14.31 12.42
CA LYS A 16 2.69 14.36 11.05
C LYS A 16 2.85 12.97 10.46
N ALA A 17 3.39 12.04 11.25
CA ALA A 17 3.56 10.67 10.82
C ALA A 17 2.20 10.00 10.57
N ARG A 18 1.21 10.25 11.43
CA ARG A 18 -0.13 9.70 11.28
C ARG A 18 -0.81 10.18 10.01
N VAL A 19 -0.72 11.49 9.72
CA VAL A 19 -1.29 12.06 8.50
C VAL A 19 -0.63 11.46 7.26
N ARG A 20 0.70 11.38 7.26
CA ARG A 20 1.47 10.80 6.16
C ARG A 20 1.12 9.32 5.97
N ASN A 21 1.03 8.56 7.07
CA ASN A 21 0.70 7.14 7.01
C ASN A 21 -0.72 6.92 6.48
N LYS A 22 -1.65 7.76 6.88
CA LYS A 22 -3.02 7.71 6.40
C LYS A 22 -3.08 7.95 4.89
N ALA A 23 -2.34 8.94 4.39
CA ALA A 23 -2.27 9.23 2.96
C ALA A 23 -1.70 8.04 2.18
N VAL A 24 -0.62 7.43 2.67
CA VAL A 24 0.00 6.26 2.04
C VAL A 24 -0.97 5.08 2.03
N LYS A 25 -1.66 4.83 3.14
CA LYS A 25 -2.66 3.75 3.22
C LYS A 25 -3.82 3.97 2.24
N SER A 26 -4.27 5.22 2.08
CA SER A 26 -5.29 5.57 1.08
C SER A 26 -4.82 5.28 -0.33
N GLU A 27 -3.59 5.64 -0.66
CA GLU A 27 -3.00 5.35 -1.97
C GLU A 27 -2.93 3.85 -2.23
N LEU A 28 -2.57 3.06 -1.20
CA LEU A 28 -2.52 1.61 -1.31
C LEU A 28 -3.90 1.03 -1.59
N LYS A 29 -4.92 1.48 -0.87
CA LYS A 29 -6.30 1.04 -1.10
C LYS A 29 -6.75 1.35 -2.52
N THR A 30 -6.45 2.56 -3.01
CA THR A 30 -6.80 2.97 -4.36
C THR A 30 -6.11 2.09 -5.41
N SER A 31 -4.83 1.81 -5.23
CA SER A 31 -4.07 0.96 -6.15
C SER A 31 -4.60 -0.46 -6.19
N VAL A 32 -4.90 -1.04 -5.03
CA VAL A 32 -5.48 -2.39 -4.95
C VAL A 32 -6.86 -2.43 -5.58
N ARG A 33 -7.67 -1.38 -5.36
CA ARG A 33 -8.99 -1.28 -5.96
C ARG A 33 -8.92 -1.21 -7.48
N LYS A 34 -8.00 -0.41 -8.02
CA LYS A 34 -7.79 -0.32 -9.47
C LYS A 34 -7.43 -1.66 -10.07
N PHE A 35 -6.56 -2.41 -9.38
CA PHE A 35 -6.22 -3.77 -9.81
C PHE A 35 -7.46 -4.66 -9.79
N ARG A 36 -8.23 -4.62 -8.72
CA ARG A 36 -9.44 -5.44 -8.57
C ARG A 36 -10.45 -5.13 -9.67
N GLU A 37 -10.68 -3.86 -9.97
CA GLU A 37 -11.58 -3.44 -11.03
C GLU A 37 -11.14 -3.96 -12.39
N ALA A 38 -9.85 -3.87 -12.70
CA ALA A 38 -9.30 -4.39 -13.94
C ALA A 38 -9.44 -5.91 -14.02
N ALA A 39 -9.21 -6.59 -12.89
CA ALA A 39 -9.35 -8.05 -12.80
C ALA A 39 -10.80 -8.49 -13.02
N GLU A 40 -11.75 -7.80 -12.42
CA GLU A 40 -13.18 -8.09 -12.56
C GLU A 40 -13.68 -7.82 -13.97
N ALA A 41 -13.11 -6.82 -14.64
CA ALA A 41 -13.42 -6.52 -16.04
C ALA A 41 -12.82 -7.54 -17.01
N GLY A 42 -11.94 -8.44 -16.52
CA GLY A 42 -11.29 -9.44 -17.36
C GLY A 42 -10.18 -8.88 -18.26
N ASN A 43 -9.71 -7.66 -17.98
CA ASN A 43 -8.66 -7.03 -18.76
C ASN A 43 -7.29 -7.38 -18.16
N ALA A 44 -6.64 -8.41 -18.71
CA ALA A 44 -5.37 -8.91 -18.22
C ALA A 44 -4.24 -7.86 -18.34
N GLU A 45 -4.21 -7.08 -19.40
CA GLU A 45 -3.18 -6.04 -19.58
C GLU A 45 -3.30 -4.94 -18.54
N ALA A 46 -4.52 -4.42 -18.33
CA ALA A 46 -4.76 -3.39 -17.33
C ALA A 46 -4.50 -3.92 -15.92
N ALA A 47 -4.86 -5.17 -15.65
CA ALA A 47 -4.61 -5.82 -14.37
C ALA A 47 -3.11 -5.96 -14.12
N GLU A 48 -2.32 -6.33 -15.12
CA GLU A 48 -0.87 -6.44 -14.98
C GLU A 48 -0.22 -5.09 -14.70
N ALA A 49 -0.62 -4.05 -15.42
CA ALA A 49 -0.12 -2.70 -15.18
C ALA A 49 -0.48 -2.21 -13.77
N ALA A 50 -1.71 -2.45 -13.34
CA ALA A 50 -2.17 -2.09 -12.00
C ALA A 50 -1.44 -2.89 -10.92
N MET A 51 -1.15 -4.17 -11.18
CA MET A 51 -0.37 -5.03 -10.29
C MET A 51 1.04 -4.46 -10.05
N ARG A 52 1.71 -4.06 -11.13
CA ARG A 52 3.05 -3.47 -11.04
C ARG A 52 3.03 -2.19 -10.22
N ALA A 53 2.07 -1.31 -10.48
CA ALA A 53 1.92 -0.06 -9.75
C ALA A 53 1.64 -0.31 -8.26
N ALA A 54 0.74 -1.23 -7.95
CA ALA A 54 0.41 -1.60 -6.59
C ALA A 54 1.61 -2.21 -5.86
N SER A 55 2.37 -3.08 -6.53
CA SER A 55 3.57 -3.72 -5.96
C SER A 55 4.62 -2.67 -5.57
N ILE A 56 4.86 -1.70 -6.44
CA ILE A 56 5.81 -0.62 -6.16
C ILE A 56 5.37 0.18 -4.94
N LYS A 57 4.09 0.51 -4.85
CA LYS A 57 3.54 1.27 -3.72
C LYS A 57 3.59 0.47 -2.42
N LEU A 58 3.33 -0.83 -2.47
CA LEU A 58 3.44 -1.71 -1.31
C LEU A 58 4.88 -1.80 -0.81
N ASP A 59 5.84 -1.94 -1.71
CA ASP A 59 7.26 -1.97 -1.36
C ASP A 59 7.71 -0.65 -0.73
N LYS A 60 7.30 0.48 -1.30
CA LYS A 60 7.61 1.80 -0.75
C LYS A 60 7.01 2.00 0.63
N ALA A 61 5.76 1.57 0.84
CA ALA A 61 5.09 1.67 2.13
C ALA A 61 5.79 0.83 3.20
N ALA A 62 6.23 -0.38 2.84
CA ALA A 62 6.99 -1.23 3.75
C ALA A 62 8.34 -0.62 4.08
N SER A 63 9.03 -0.03 3.10
CA SER A 63 10.30 0.65 3.28
C SER A 63 10.18 1.85 4.22
N LYS A 64 9.06 2.57 4.15
CA LYS A 64 8.79 3.72 5.03
C LYS A 64 8.28 3.30 6.41
N GLY A 65 7.99 2.03 6.62
CA GLY A 65 7.46 1.53 7.88
C GLY A 65 5.98 1.76 8.09
N VAL A 66 5.24 2.15 7.06
CA VAL A 66 3.79 2.35 7.14
C VAL A 66 3.06 1.02 7.31
N ILE A 67 3.53 0.00 6.62
CA ILE A 67 3.05 -1.37 6.77
C ILE A 67 4.24 -2.29 7.02
N HIS A 68 3.99 -3.44 7.63
CA HIS A 68 5.03 -4.43 7.87
C HIS A 68 5.40 -5.12 6.55
N LYS A 69 6.68 -5.49 6.40
CA LYS A 69 7.18 -6.18 5.20
C LYS A 69 6.39 -7.46 4.88
N ASN A 70 5.93 -8.17 5.90
CA ASN A 70 5.14 -9.38 5.71
C ASN A 70 3.76 -9.09 5.12
N GLN A 71 3.14 -7.99 5.53
CA GLN A 71 1.87 -7.54 4.93
C GLN A 71 2.06 -7.19 3.46
N ALA A 72 3.13 -6.48 3.13
CA ALA A 72 3.45 -6.13 1.76
C ALA A 72 3.64 -7.39 0.91
N ALA A 73 4.41 -8.35 1.42
CA ALA A 73 4.66 -9.61 0.73
C ALA A 73 3.37 -10.40 0.50
N ASN A 74 2.51 -10.49 1.51
CA ASN A 74 1.24 -11.21 1.42
C ASN A 74 0.31 -10.57 0.40
N ARG A 75 0.20 -9.26 0.40
CA ARG A 75 -0.65 -8.52 -0.55
C ARG A 75 -0.13 -8.65 -1.98
N LYS A 76 1.18 -8.52 -2.16
CA LYS A 76 1.81 -8.68 -3.47
C LYS A 76 1.58 -10.10 -4.02
N SER A 77 1.72 -11.10 -3.17
CA SER A 77 1.50 -12.49 -3.54
C SER A 77 0.06 -12.73 -3.99
N ALA A 78 -0.92 -12.21 -3.24
CA ALA A 78 -2.33 -12.36 -3.57
C ALA A 78 -2.66 -11.70 -4.91
N ILE A 79 -2.15 -10.49 -5.14
CA ILE A 79 -2.35 -9.74 -6.38
C ILE A 79 -1.71 -10.47 -7.55
N ALA A 80 -0.49 -10.97 -7.38
CA ALA A 80 0.23 -11.70 -8.42
C ALA A 80 -0.49 -12.99 -8.82
N LYS A 81 -1.01 -13.73 -7.85
CA LYS A 81 -1.79 -14.96 -8.11
C LYS A 81 -3.02 -14.64 -8.95
N ARG A 82 -3.75 -13.59 -8.60
CA ARG A 82 -4.96 -13.25 -9.34
C ARG A 82 -4.64 -12.78 -10.75
N ALA A 83 -3.56 -12.01 -10.93
CA ALA A 83 -3.11 -11.59 -12.24
C ALA A 83 -2.73 -12.79 -13.12
N GLU A 84 -2.05 -13.78 -12.54
CA GLU A 84 -1.68 -14.99 -13.25
C GLU A 84 -2.91 -15.81 -13.65
N GLN A 85 -3.91 -15.92 -12.78
CA GLN A 85 -5.16 -16.60 -13.08
C GLN A 85 -5.87 -15.96 -14.28
N LEU A 86 -5.84 -14.64 -14.39
CA LEU A 86 -6.42 -13.92 -15.52
C LEU A 86 -5.70 -14.25 -16.83
N LYS A 87 -4.39 -14.41 -16.80
CA LYS A 87 -3.60 -14.78 -17.99
C LYS A 87 -3.91 -16.19 -18.47
N GLN A 88 -4.23 -17.08 -17.54
CA GLN A 88 -4.53 -18.49 -17.86
C GLN A 88 -5.96 -18.70 -18.34
N ALA A 89 -6.83 -17.76 -18.04
CA ALA A 89 -8.21 -17.79 -18.51
C ALA A 89 -8.29 -17.27 -19.94
#